data_fd2423d5bb609855d3856119f2637a3b
#
_entry.id   fd2423d5bb609855d3856119f2637a3b
#
_cell.length_a   1.000
_cell.length_b   1.000
_cell.length_c   1.000
_cell.angle_alpha   90.00
_cell.angle_beta   90.00
_cell.angle_gamma   90.00
#
_symmetry.space_group_name_H-M   'P 1'
#
loop_
_entity.id
_entity.type
_entity.pdbx_description
1 polymer ?
#
loop_
_entity_poly.entity_id
_entity_poly.type
_entity_poly.pdbx_seq_one_letter_code
_entity_poly.pdbx_strand_id
1 'polypeptide(L)'
;MARTLRVLTYNVRYFGHALRGLASTRGSKKLIADSIAELEPLPSIICLQEVETRSLRSRLAFRALSKDETQLESFMGEFEAALDRAGHPFRYGAFYFPAHVNSLRSVTLSSMGLAILVDLGKLAIDRHNVETPEKITHHHVRTFRDRKQTRICAHARLTLRNGKPLHVFNTHLSLPTPFTTDFWTVKEKMGFGVNQVHEVRTLAAFVKKQVGAEPFIVCGDFNSPPGSPVYRHLTEGAGLVGAQAELGQIDGTSPRAFPTAGFLRLRMHLDHLFGGNGLQWVDMKGTLPFGDESSPFHGRSDHMPLIATLKVP
;
A
#
# COMPACT_ATOMS: atom_id res chain seq x y z
N MET A 1 -15.47 8.51 24.78
CA MET A 1 -15.63 8.87 23.36
C MET A 1 -14.86 7.88 22.51
N ALA A 2 -15.46 7.27 21.49
CA ALA A 2 -14.77 6.42 20.54
C ALA A 2 -13.72 7.27 19.80
N ARG A 3 -12.44 6.93 19.95
CA ARG A 3 -11.37 7.65 19.25
C ARG A 3 -11.38 7.25 17.79
N THR A 4 -11.37 8.24 16.92
CA THR A 4 -11.14 8.04 15.50
C THR A 4 -9.65 7.82 15.24
N LEU A 5 -9.34 6.93 14.30
CA LEU A 5 -8.02 6.74 13.73
C LEU A 5 -8.04 7.19 12.27
N ARG A 6 -6.91 7.65 11.77
CA ARG A 6 -6.73 7.97 10.35
C ARG A 6 -5.71 7.01 9.75
N VAL A 7 -6.07 6.39 8.64
CA VAL A 7 -5.22 5.48 7.87
C VAL A 7 -4.92 6.08 6.51
N LEU A 8 -3.69 5.90 6.05
CA LEU A 8 -3.23 6.23 4.71
C LEU A 8 -2.67 4.98 4.05
N THR A 9 -3.07 4.69 2.80
CA THR A 9 -2.42 3.70 1.94
C THR A 9 -1.90 4.36 0.68
N TYR A 10 -0.66 4.04 0.26
CA TYR A 10 -0.01 4.72 -0.85
C TYR A 10 1.03 3.84 -1.54
N ASN A 11 0.84 3.59 -2.84
CA ASN A 11 1.89 3.04 -3.67
C ASN A 11 2.88 4.16 -4.04
N VAL A 12 4.07 4.13 -3.44
CA VAL A 12 5.11 5.19 -3.58
C VAL A 12 6.03 4.97 -4.78
N ARG A 13 5.80 3.92 -5.57
CA ARG A 13 6.57 3.60 -6.78
C ARG A 13 8.08 3.81 -6.57
N TYR A 14 8.65 3.08 -5.62
CA TYR A 14 10.09 3.18 -5.27
C TYR A 14 10.57 4.59 -4.89
N PHE A 15 9.68 5.47 -4.46
CA PHE A 15 9.96 6.90 -4.26
C PHE A 15 10.58 7.56 -5.51
N GLY A 16 10.17 7.15 -6.70
CA GLY A 16 10.82 7.51 -7.94
C GLY A 16 9.87 7.83 -9.10
N HIS A 17 9.06 8.90 -9.00
CA HIS A 17 8.24 9.33 -10.14
C HIS A 17 9.06 10.02 -11.23
N ALA A 18 10.16 10.68 -10.88
CA ALA A 18 11.08 11.29 -11.82
C ALA A 18 11.71 10.23 -12.76
N LEU A 19 11.85 10.56 -14.07
CA LEU A 19 12.39 9.68 -15.10
C LEU A 19 11.64 8.33 -15.23
N ARG A 20 10.31 8.33 -15.13
CA ARG A 20 9.47 7.12 -15.26
C ARG A 20 9.84 5.99 -14.30
N GLY A 21 10.24 6.32 -13.07
CA GLY A 21 10.64 5.34 -12.06
C GLY A 21 12.07 4.82 -12.18
N LEU A 22 12.90 5.42 -13.05
CA LEU A 22 14.32 5.04 -13.23
C LEU A 22 15.24 5.62 -12.17
N ALA A 23 14.83 6.69 -11.48
CA ALA A 23 15.61 7.30 -10.41
C ALA A 23 14.75 7.59 -9.19
N SER A 24 15.01 6.86 -8.09
CA SER A 24 14.60 7.31 -6.76
C SER A 24 15.55 8.43 -6.34
N THR A 25 15.03 9.63 -6.13
CA THR A 25 15.84 10.74 -5.65
C THR A 25 15.51 11.05 -4.19
N ARG A 26 16.50 11.57 -3.45
CA ARG A 26 16.26 12.11 -2.10
C ARG A 26 15.14 13.15 -2.11
N GLY A 27 15.09 13.97 -3.19
CA GLY A 27 14.03 14.93 -3.40
C GLY A 27 12.62 14.33 -3.46
N SER A 28 12.44 13.16 -4.09
CA SER A 28 11.11 12.50 -4.14
C SER A 28 10.64 12.01 -2.78
N LYS A 29 11.53 11.44 -1.97
CA LYS A 29 11.24 11.01 -0.59
C LYS A 29 10.84 12.19 0.28
N LYS A 30 11.63 13.28 0.20
CA LYS A 30 11.34 14.52 0.91
C LYS A 30 9.96 15.07 0.55
N LEU A 31 9.61 15.14 -0.74
CA LEU A 31 8.33 15.66 -1.20
C LEU A 31 7.13 14.82 -0.71
N ILE A 32 7.27 13.48 -0.69
CA ILE A 32 6.23 12.60 -0.14
C ILE A 32 6.14 12.78 1.37
N ALA A 33 7.26 12.88 2.07
CA ALA A 33 7.32 13.11 3.51
C ALA A 33 6.67 14.43 3.89
N ASP A 34 6.99 15.53 3.19
CA ASP A 34 6.38 16.85 3.38
C ASP A 34 4.85 16.78 3.16
N SER A 35 4.40 16.13 2.06
CA SER A 35 2.96 15.99 1.77
C SER A 35 2.21 15.21 2.86
N ILE A 36 2.84 14.20 3.48
CA ILE A 36 2.23 13.46 4.59
C ILE A 36 2.22 14.31 5.88
N ALA A 37 3.30 15.05 6.14
CA ALA A 37 3.41 15.90 7.33
C ALA A 37 2.45 17.10 7.33
N GLU A 38 1.99 17.53 6.16
CA GLU A 38 0.98 18.58 5.99
C GLU A 38 -0.46 18.11 6.23
N LEU A 39 -0.69 16.80 6.40
CA LEU A 39 -2.06 16.28 6.61
C LEU A 39 -2.57 16.58 8.02
N GLU A 40 -3.76 17.18 8.09
CA GLU A 40 -4.46 17.42 9.35
C GLU A 40 -5.79 16.64 9.45
N PRO A 41 -5.95 15.77 10.46
CA PRO A 41 -4.95 15.28 11.40
C PRO A 41 -3.97 14.30 10.74
N LEU A 42 -2.78 14.13 11.30
CA LEU A 42 -1.79 13.14 10.83
C LEU A 42 -2.35 11.71 10.85
N PRO A 43 -2.04 10.88 9.84
CA PRO A 43 -2.41 9.47 9.84
C PRO A 43 -1.84 8.73 11.04
N SER A 44 -2.64 7.91 11.70
CA SER A 44 -2.17 7.04 12.78
C SER A 44 -1.50 5.77 12.27
N ILE A 45 -1.83 5.40 11.03
CA ILE A 45 -1.32 4.21 10.33
C ILE A 45 -1.04 4.62 8.88
N ILE A 46 0.15 4.28 8.38
CA ILE A 46 0.57 4.53 7.00
C ILE A 46 1.02 3.20 6.40
N CYS A 47 0.37 2.78 5.32
CA CYS A 47 0.69 1.55 4.59
C CYS A 47 1.27 1.92 3.22
N LEU A 48 2.53 1.56 2.99
CA LEU A 48 3.23 1.87 1.74
C LEU A 48 3.44 0.61 0.90
N GLN A 49 3.28 0.73 -0.41
CA GLN A 49 3.58 -0.31 -1.39
C GLN A 49 4.74 0.12 -2.28
N GLU A 50 5.40 -0.84 -2.92
CA GLU A 50 6.59 -0.63 -3.74
C GLU A 50 7.74 0.07 -3.01
N VAL A 51 7.94 -0.27 -1.73
CA VAL A 51 9.11 0.19 -0.97
C VAL A 51 10.29 -0.71 -1.31
N GLU A 52 11.39 -0.11 -1.78
CA GLU A 52 12.63 -0.82 -2.08
C GLU A 52 13.65 -0.60 -0.95
N THR A 53 14.35 -1.66 -0.54
CA THR A 53 15.39 -1.52 0.50
C THR A 53 16.79 -1.45 -0.09
N ARG A 54 17.11 -2.27 -1.09
CA ARG A 54 18.42 -2.30 -1.74
C ARG A 54 18.25 -2.56 -3.23
N SER A 55 18.83 -1.75 -4.09
CA SER A 55 18.92 -2.04 -5.52
C SER A 55 20.20 -1.50 -6.15
N LEU A 56 20.59 -2.11 -7.28
CA LEU A 56 21.62 -1.54 -8.16
C LEU A 56 21.22 -0.13 -8.64
N ARG A 57 19.93 0.16 -8.78
CA ARG A 57 19.40 1.48 -9.15
C ARG A 57 19.67 2.51 -8.05
N SER A 58 19.45 2.15 -6.78
CA SER A 58 19.78 3.03 -5.66
C SER A 58 21.30 3.28 -5.57
N ARG A 59 22.13 2.28 -5.86
CA ARG A 59 23.59 2.42 -5.89
C ARG A 59 24.10 3.33 -7.01
N LEU A 60 23.47 3.34 -8.19
CA LEU A 60 23.87 4.20 -9.32
C LEU A 60 23.42 5.66 -9.13
N ALA A 61 22.27 5.87 -8.47
CA ALA A 61 21.76 7.21 -8.17
C ALA A 61 22.43 7.85 -6.94
N PHE A 62 23.01 7.06 -6.04
CA PHE A 62 23.53 7.49 -4.75
C PHE A 62 25.05 7.31 -4.62
N ARG A 63 25.82 8.17 -5.28
CA ARG A 63 27.25 8.34 -4.95
C ARG A 63 27.50 8.93 -3.55
N ALA A 64 26.46 9.29 -2.77
CA ALA A 64 26.57 10.11 -1.55
C ALA A 64 25.89 9.53 -0.27
N LEU A 65 25.26 8.35 -0.30
CA LEU A 65 24.70 7.74 0.93
C LEU A 65 25.65 6.70 1.49
N SER A 66 25.63 6.52 2.80
CA SER A 66 26.36 5.45 3.48
C SER A 66 25.96 4.10 2.87
N LYS A 67 26.91 3.17 2.73
CA LYS A 67 26.71 1.88 2.05
C LYS A 67 25.59 1.01 2.63
N ASP A 68 25.03 1.34 3.79
CA ASP A 68 24.16 0.52 4.62
C ASP A 68 22.74 1.05 4.78
N GLU A 69 22.45 2.31 4.40
CA GLU A 69 21.11 2.90 4.56
C GLU A 69 20.11 2.38 3.53
N THR A 70 18.94 1.93 4.00
CA THR A 70 17.83 1.48 3.14
C THR A 70 16.98 2.67 2.67
N GLN A 71 16.17 2.49 1.60
CA GLN A 71 15.24 3.54 1.15
C GLN A 71 14.19 3.90 2.20
N LEU A 72 13.74 2.91 2.99
CA LEU A 72 12.78 3.16 4.06
C LEU A 72 13.42 3.99 5.19
N GLU A 73 14.65 3.66 5.61
CA GLU A 73 15.38 4.44 6.63
C GLU A 73 15.60 5.87 6.15
N SER A 74 16.04 6.05 4.92
CA SER A 74 16.18 7.37 4.30
C SER A 74 14.85 8.14 4.24
N PHE A 75 13.74 7.47 3.91
CA PHE A 75 12.41 8.08 3.94
C PHE A 75 11.99 8.46 5.36
N MET A 76 12.23 7.60 6.35
CA MET A 76 11.93 7.88 7.76
C MET A 76 12.67 9.12 8.27
N GLY A 77 13.95 9.29 7.88
CA GLY A 77 14.71 10.50 8.21
C GLY A 77 14.13 11.77 7.57
N GLU A 78 13.71 11.72 6.29
CA GLU A 78 13.03 12.85 5.66
C GLU A 78 11.65 13.13 6.28
N PHE A 79 10.94 12.07 6.71
CA PHE A 79 9.64 12.21 7.37
C PHE A 79 9.74 12.80 8.77
N GLU A 80 10.73 12.39 9.55
CA GLU A 80 11.04 13.01 10.85
C GLU A 80 11.34 14.50 10.69
N ALA A 81 12.21 14.85 9.75
CA ALA A 81 12.53 16.25 9.45
C ALA A 81 11.31 17.04 8.94
N ALA A 82 10.40 16.43 8.18
CA ALA A 82 9.17 17.07 7.71
C ALA A 82 8.20 17.33 8.88
N LEU A 83 8.03 16.36 9.78
CA LEU A 83 7.20 16.52 10.96
C LEU A 83 7.73 17.60 11.91
N ASP A 84 9.06 17.65 12.10
CA ASP A 84 9.70 18.69 12.91
C ASP A 84 9.42 20.09 12.33
N ARG A 85 9.59 20.27 11.01
CA ARG A 85 9.24 21.54 10.33
C ARG A 85 7.77 21.92 10.48
N ALA A 86 6.87 20.93 10.52
CA ALA A 86 5.43 21.13 10.73
C ALA A 86 5.05 21.30 12.22
N GLY A 87 6.02 21.24 13.14
CA GLY A 87 5.79 21.34 14.59
C GLY A 87 5.16 20.10 15.21
N HIS A 88 5.24 18.95 14.56
CA HIS A 88 4.73 17.68 15.05
C HIS A 88 5.82 16.81 15.66
N PRO A 89 5.59 16.17 16.82
CA PRO A 89 6.57 15.24 17.37
C PRO A 89 6.66 13.97 16.53
N PHE A 90 7.87 13.53 16.20
CA PHE A 90 8.09 12.24 15.56
C PHE A 90 7.83 11.09 16.55
N ARG A 91 6.87 10.22 16.19
CA ARG A 91 6.43 9.08 17.03
C ARG A 91 6.15 7.83 16.20
N TYR A 92 6.63 7.75 14.97
CA TYR A 92 6.33 6.63 14.09
C TYR A 92 7.37 5.52 14.21
N GLY A 93 6.87 4.29 14.46
CA GLY A 93 7.63 3.07 14.21
C GLY A 93 7.36 2.56 12.80
N ALA A 94 8.40 2.13 12.09
CA ALA A 94 8.29 1.60 10.73
C ALA A 94 8.68 0.13 10.67
N PHE A 95 7.86 -0.67 9.97
CA PHE A 95 8.05 -2.11 9.78
C PHE A 95 8.12 -2.39 8.28
N TYR A 96 9.23 -3.00 7.84
CA TYR A 96 9.43 -3.41 6.46
C TYR A 96 9.16 -4.90 6.28
N PHE A 97 8.36 -5.25 5.27
CA PHE A 97 7.97 -6.62 4.95
C PHE A 97 8.53 -7.00 3.57
N PRO A 98 9.59 -7.81 3.50
CA PRO A 98 10.23 -8.16 2.25
C PRO A 98 9.34 -9.11 1.42
N ALA A 99 8.99 -8.71 0.19
CA ALA A 99 8.21 -9.52 -0.73
C ALA A 99 9.11 -10.37 -1.64
N HIS A 100 10.19 -9.78 -2.14
CA HIS A 100 11.08 -10.45 -3.08
C HIS A 100 12.51 -9.98 -2.89
N VAL A 101 13.43 -10.96 -2.81
CA VAL A 101 14.87 -10.70 -2.76
C VAL A 101 15.50 -11.33 -4.01
N ASN A 102 15.93 -10.48 -4.94
CA ASN A 102 16.73 -10.91 -6.07
C ASN A 102 18.19 -11.04 -5.62
N SER A 103 18.70 -12.25 -5.56
CA SER A 103 20.13 -12.51 -5.29
C SER A 103 20.79 -13.18 -6.49
N LEU A 104 21.97 -12.71 -6.85
CA LEU A 104 22.87 -13.37 -7.80
C LEU A 104 24.19 -13.64 -7.08
N ARG A 105 24.55 -14.92 -6.87
CA ARG A 105 25.78 -15.33 -6.20
C ARG A 105 26.04 -14.58 -4.87
N SER A 106 25.13 -14.69 -3.91
CA SER A 106 25.19 -14.03 -2.58
C SER A 106 25.10 -12.50 -2.57
N VAL A 107 24.89 -11.83 -3.69
CA VAL A 107 24.67 -10.38 -3.74
C VAL A 107 23.18 -10.12 -3.93
N THR A 108 22.54 -9.41 -2.99
CA THR A 108 21.17 -8.92 -3.13
C THR A 108 21.13 -7.81 -4.18
N LEU A 109 20.45 -8.07 -5.31
CA LEU A 109 20.34 -7.12 -6.43
C LEU A 109 19.21 -6.14 -6.24
N SER A 110 18.09 -6.57 -5.67
CA SER A 110 16.95 -5.73 -5.31
C SER A 110 16.10 -6.44 -4.26
N SER A 111 15.50 -5.67 -3.38
CA SER A 111 14.50 -6.16 -2.45
C SER A 111 13.31 -5.20 -2.49
N MET A 112 12.17 -5.70 -2.96
CA MET A 112 10.90 -5.00 -2.95
C MET A 112 10.04 -5.49 -1.81
N GLY A 113 9.23 -4.61 -1.25
CA GLY A 113 8.33 -4.99 -0.18
C GLY A 113 7.26 -3.95 0.12
N LEU A 114 6.68 -4.16 1.27
CA LEU A 114 5.65 -3.31 1.84
C LEU A 114 6.18 -2.69 3.13
N ALA A 115 5.62 -1.54 3.53
CA ALA A 115 5.90 -0.98 4.84
C ALA A 115 4.59 -0.63 5.56
N ILE A 116 4.60 -0.77 6.88
CA ILE A 116 3.55 -0.28 7.78
C ILE A 116 4.23 0.63 8.80
N LEU A 117 3.80 1.90 8.84
CA LEU A 117 4.23 2.87 9.84
C LEU A 117 3.07 3.10 10.82
N VAL A 118 3.38 3.17 12.09
CA VAL A 118 2.38 3.28 13.17
C VAL A 118 2.78 4.42 14.12
N ASP A 119 1.85 5.34 14.39
CA ASP A 119 2.00 6.37 15.43
C ASP A 119 1.97 5.71 16.81
N LEU A 120 3.15 5.44 17.37
CA LEU A 120 3.34 4.82 18.68
C LEU A 120 2.83 5.70 19.84
N GLY A 121 2.56 6.98 19.58
CA GLY A 121 1.87 7.85 20.54
C GLY A 121 0.37 7.55 20.66
N LYS A 122 -0.24 6.81 19.73
CA LYS A 122 -1.67 6.48 19.70
C LYS A 122 -1.94 4.98 19.80
N LEU A 123 -1.03 4.15 19.30
CA LEU A 123 -1.18 2.70 19.12
C LEU A 123 0.04 1.97 19.66
N ALA A 124 -0.17 0.82 20.28
CA ALA A 124 0.88 -0.14 20.59
C ALA A 124 0.88 -1.26 19.55
N ILE A 125 2.02 -1.91 19.35
CA ILE A 125 2.16 -3.04 18.45
C ILE A 125 2.26 -4.31 19.29
N ASP A 126 1.32 -5.22 19.08
CA ASP A 126 1.31 -6.49 19.80
C ASP A 126 2.10 -7.56 19.07
N ARG A 127 1.89 -7.67 17.74
CA ARG A 127 2.58 -8.63 16.88
C ARG A 127 2.58 -8.18 15.43
N HIS A 128 3.51 -8.70 14.66
CA HIS A 128 3.62 -8.52 13.21
C HIS A 128 4.27 -9.74 12.55
N ASN A 129 4.13 -9.87 11.24
CA ASN A 129 4.72 -10.94 10.45
C ASN A 129 5.93 -10.50 9.60
N VAL A 130 6.73 -9.55 10.11
CA VAL A 130 7.89 -8.98 9.39
C VAL A 130 8.88 -10.06 8.94
N GLU A 131 9.19 -11.02 9.81
CA GLU A 131 10.17 -12.07 9.53
C GLU A 131 9.67 -13.09 8.50
N THR A 132 8.36 -13.36 8.52
CA THR A 132 7.70 -14.34 7.64
C THR A 132 6.39 -13.78 7.09
N PRO A 133 6.45 -12.79 6.16
CA PRO A 133 5.25 -12.27 5.53
C PRO A 133 4.47 -13.37 4.80
N GLU A 134 3.15 -13.32 4.86
CA GLU A 134 2.31 -14.31 4.19
C GLU A 134 2.46 -14.21 2.68
N LYS A 135 2.88 -15.29 2.04
CA LYS A 135 3.01 -15.35 0.58
C LYS A 135 1.65 -15.65 -0.05
N ILE A 136 1.15 -14.71 -0.84
CA ILE A 136 -0.14 -14.83 -1.52
C ILE A 136 -0.03 -15.18 -3.01
N THR A 137 1.18 -15.13 -3.58
CA THR A 137 1.42 -15.48 -4.99
C THR A 137 1.24 -16.97 -5.21
N HIS A 138 0.47 -17.30 -6.24
CA HIS A 138 0.33 -18.66 -6.72
C HIS A 138 1.22 -18.87 -7.96
N HIS A 139 2.24 -19.72 -7.82
CA HIS A 139 3.17 -19.97 -8.92
C HIS A 139 2.59 -20.99 -9.91
N HIS A 140 2.18 -20.51 -11.09
CA HIS A 140 2.20 -21.31 -12.30
C HIS A 140 3.32 -20.79 -13.22
N VAL A 141 4.55 -21.21 -12.94
CA VAL A 141 5.68 -20.93 -13.84
C VAL A 141 5.63 -21.92 -15.00
N ARG A 142 5.27 -21.49 -16.19
CA ARG A 142 5.33 -22.30 -17.42
C ARG A 142 6.56 -22.03 -18.29
N THR A 143 7.24 -20.89 -18.12
CA THR A 143 8.41 -20.54 -18.93
C THR A 143 9.42 -19.66 -18.19
N PHE A 144 10.70 -19.67 -18.63
CA PHE A 144 11.80 -18.84 -18.10
C PHE A 144 11.54 -17.32 -18.16
N ARG A 145 10.53 -16.88 -18.93
CA ARG A 145 10.12 -15.48 -19.06
C ARG A 145 9.14 -15.02 -17.97
N ASP A 146 8.48 -15.95 -17.29
CA ASP A 146 7.48 -15.66 -16.24
C ASP A 146 8.08 -15.60 -14.85
N ARG A 147 9.13 -14.80 -14.64
CA ARG A 147 9.61 -14.47 -13.29
C ARG A 147 8.61 -13.51 -12.63
N LYS A 148 7.51 -14.06 -12.14
CA LYS A 148 6.54 -13.27 -11.37
C LYS A 148 7.15 -12.86 -10.04
N GLN A 149 7.00 -11.59 -9.70
CA GLN A 149 7.35 -11.08 -8.39
C GLN A 149 6.49 -11.77 -7.33
N THR A 150 7.11 -12.25 -6.25
CA THR A 150 6.37 -12.75 -5.09
C THR A 150 5.51 -11.64 -4.53
N ARG A 151 4.23 -11.92 -4.31
CA ARG A 151 3.29 -11.03 -3.63
C ARG A 151 3.08 -11.52 -2.22
N ILE A 152 2.94 -10.58 -1.29
CA ILE A 152 2.80 -10.86 0.13
C ILE A 152 1.64 -10.08 0.73
N CYS A 153 1.21 -10.53 1.89
CA CYS A 153 0.39 -9.77 2.82
C CYS A 153 1.21 -9.46 4.08
N ALA A 154 1.48 -8.19 4.29
CA ALA A 154 2.02 -7.67 5.54
C ALA A 154 0.89 -7.57 6.56
N HIS A 155 1.14 -7.96 7.80
CA HIS A 155 0.17 -7.92 8.88
C HIS A 155 0.79 -7.39 10.16
N ALA A 156 0.04 -6.49 10.82
CA ALA A 156 0.31 -6.04 12.18
C ALA A 156 -0.98 -6.09 13.00
N ARG A 157 -0.91 -6.63 14.22
CA ARG A 157 -1.96 -6.49 15.24
C ARG A 157 -1.55 -5.38 16.18
N LEU A 158 -2.42 -4.40 16.30
CA LEU A 158 -2.22 -3.19 17.07
C LEU A 158 -3.19 -3.17 18.25
N THR A 159 -2.82 -2.48 19.33
CA THR A 159 -3.72 -2.18 20.45
C THR A 159 -3.88 -0.68 20.58
N LEU A 160 -5.12 -0.23 20.61
CA LEU A 160 -5.48 1.16 20.89
C LEU A 160 -5.23 1.47 22.38
N ARG A 161 -5.09 2.75 22.73
CA ARG A 161 -4.92 3.18 24.13
C ARG A 161 -6.04 2.73 25.09
N ASN A 162 -7.23 2.41 24.56
CA ASN A 162 -8.35 1.87 25.34
C ASN A 162 -8.33 0.33 25.44
N GLY A 163 -7.24 -0.32 25.03
CA GLY A 163 -7.08 -1.77 25.04
C GLY A 163 -7.73 -2.53 23.89
N LYS A 164 -8.46 -1.87 22.98
CA LYS A 164 -9.10 -2.52 21.85
C LYS A 164 -8.08 -2.91 20.79
N PRO A 165 -8.20 -4.13 20.22
CA PRO A 165 -7.33 -4.58 19.13
C PRO A 165 -7.76 -3.98 17.79
N LEU A 166 -6.82 -3.91 16.85
CA LEU A 166 -7.05 -3.59 15.45
C LEU A 166 -6.02 -4.34 14.60
N HIS A 167 -6.47 -5.14 13.65
CA HIS A 167 -5.57 -5.73 12.67
C HIS A 167 -5.41 -4.82 11.45
N VAL A 168 -4.19 -4.72 10.94
CA VAL A 168 -3.86 -3.98 9.72
C VAL A 168 -3.16 -4.92 8.76
N PHE A 169 -3.73 -5.04 7.56
CA PHE A 169 -3.17 -5.81 6.47
C PHE A 169 -2.83 -4.88 5.31
N ASN A 170 -1.59 -4.94 4.84
CA ASN A 170 -1.11 -4.20 3.68
C ASN A 170 -0.71 -5.20 2.60
N THR A 171 -1.14 -4.97 1.35
CA THR A 171 -0.86 -5.86 0.23
C THR A 171 -0.61 -5.11 -1.07
N HIS A 172 -0.04 -5.82 -2.05
CA HIS A 172 0.08 -5.35 -3.43
C HIS A 172 -0.07 -6.55 -4.36
N LEU A 173 -1.22 -6.67 -5.05
CA LEU A 173 -1.51 -7.79 -5.94
C LEU A 173 -0.78 -7.66 -7.28
N SER A 174 -0.66 -8.76 -7.99
CA SER A 174 -0.03 -8.81 -9.30
C SER A 174 -0.84 -8.03 -10.34
N LEU A 175 -0.15 -7.58 -11.39
CA LEU A 175 -0.80 -7.22 -12.64
C LEU A 175 -1.36 -8.47 -13.32
N PRO A 176 -2.43 -8.37 -14.14
CA PRO A 176 -3.07 -9.53 -14.80
C PRO A 176 -2.12 -10.30 -15.73
N THR A 177 -1.23 -9.60 -16.42
CA THR A 177 -0.21 -10.18 -17.30
C THR A 177 1.13 -9.46 -17.13
N PRO A 178 2.29 -10.16 -17.22
CA PRO A 178 3.57 -9.47 -17.32
C PRO A 178 3.59 -8.64 -18.61
N PHE A 179 4.24 -7.47 -18.57
CA PHE A 179 4.41 -6.53 -19.68
C PHE A 179 4.94 -7.22 -20.95
N THR A 180 4.04 -7.77 -21.76
CA THR A 180 4.27 -8.18 -23.12
C THR A 180 3.61 -7.17 -24.06
N THR A 181 4.00 -7.15 -25.34
CA THR A 181 3.32 -6.36 -26.39
C THR A 181 1.82 -6.57 -26.40
N ASP A 182 1.36 -7.69 -25.86
CA ASP A 182 -0.03 -8.07 -25.71
C ASP A 182 -0.80 -7.31 -24.63
N PHE A 183 -0.11 -6.56 -23.73
CA PHE A 183 -0.76 -5.72 -22.71
C PHE A 183 -1.80 -4.75 -23.32
N TRP A 184 -1.58 -4.32 -24.56
CA TRP A 184 -2.47 -3.41 -25.29
C TRP A 184 -3.61 -4.11 -26.04
N THR A 185 -3.51 -5.41 -26.25
CA THR A 185 -4.45 -6.22 -27.06
C THR A 185 -5.25 -7.21 -26.24
N VAL A 186 -4.97 -7.36 -24.95
CA VAL A 186 -5.36 -8.54 -24.16
C VAL A 186 -6.77 -8.48 -23.59
N LYS A 187 -7.39 -9.64 -23.64
CA LYS A 187 -8.67 -10.00 -23.02
C LYS A 187 -8.65 -9.98 -21.48
N GLU A 188 -7.47 -9.99 -20.83
CA GLU A 188 -7.35 -9.98 -19.37
C GLU A 188 -7.35 -8.55 -18.84
N LYS A 189 -8.50 -8.10 -18.39
CA LYS A 189 -8.68 -6.79 -17.74
C LYS A 189 -8.11 -6.80 -16.31
N MET A 190 -7.71 -5.63 -15.80
CA MET A 190 -7.33 -5.44 -14.40
C MET A 190 -8.36 -6.04 -13.45
N GLY A 191 -7.92 -6.86 -12.49
CA GLY A 191 -8.78 -7.55 -11.52
C GLY A 191 -9.46 -8.83 -12.05
N PHE A 192 -9.18 -9.25 -13.30
CA PHE A 192 -9.73 -10.48 -13.92
C PHE A 192 -8.67 -11.57 -14.13
N GLY A 193 -7.39 -11.27 -13.90
CA GLY A 193 -6.31 -12.23 -14.08
C GLY A 193 -6.42 -13.41 -13.12
N VAL A 194 -6.16 -14.63 -13.63
CA VAL A 194 -6.24 -15.87 -12.84
C VAL A 194 -5.38 -15.78 -11.57
N ASN A 195 -4.17 -15.21 -11.69
CA ASN A 195 -3.29 -15.06 -10.53
C ASN A 195 -3.86 -14.07 -9.51
N GLN A 196 -4.42 -12.95 -9.94
CA GLN A 196 -5.04 -11.96 -9.05
C GLN A 196 -6.20 -12.58 -8.27
N VAL A 197 -7.02 -13.40 -8.93
CA VAL A 197 -8.13 -14.13 -8.28
C VAL A 197 -7.60 -15.15 -7.26
N HIS A 198 -6.51 -15.84 -7.54
CA HIS A 198 -5.86 -16.73 -6.55
C HIS A 198 -5.25 -15.94 -5.39
N GLU A 199 -4.54 -14.87 -5.67
CA GLU A 199 -3.92 -14.01 -4.66
C GLU A 199 -4.96 -13.45 -3.70
N VAL A 200 -6.09 -12.94 -4.21
CA VAL A 200 -7.15 -12.39 -3.34
C VAL A 200 -7.84 -13.45 -2.49
N ARG A 201 -8.00 -14.68 -3.00
CA ARG A 201 -8.54 -15.81 -2.21
C ARG A 201 -7.59 -16.17 -1.07
N THR A 202 -6.30 -16.27 -1.34
CA THR A 202 -5.28 -16.55 -0.32
C THR A 202 -5.22 -15.42 0.71
N LEU A 203 -5.26 -14.16 0.26
CA LEU A 203 -5.35 -12.99 1.12
C LEU A 203 -6.57 -13.06 2.05
N ALA A 204 -7.77 -13.29 1.51
CA ALA A 204 -8.99 -13.36 2.30
C ALA A 204 -8.96 -14.49 3.33
N ALA A 205 -8.43 -15.67 2.96
CA ALA A 205 -8.25 -16.80 3.87
C ALA A 205 -7.27 -16.47 5.00
N PHE A 206 -6.14 -15.80 4.68
CA PHE A 206 -5.18 -15.35 5.67
C PHE A 206 -5.79 -14.32 6.64
N VAL A 207 -6.47 -13.30 6.12
CA VAL A 207 -7.16 -12.30 6.94
C VAL A 207 -8.13 -12.99 7.90
N LYS A 208 -9.03 -13.83 7.40
CA LYS A 208 -10.01 -14.57 8.20
C LYS A 208 -9.33 -15.39 9.33
N LYS A 209 -8.21 -16.06 9.03
CA LYS A 209 -7.44 -16.84 10.01
C LYS A 209 -6.85 -15.97 11.12
N GLN A 210 -6.45 -14.74 10.82
CA GLN A 210 -5.77 -13.87 11.79
C GLN A 210 -6.72 -13.10 12.70
N VAL A 211 -7.87 -12.66 12.16
CA VAL A 211 -8.70 -11.65 12.86
C VAL A 211 -9.69 -12.23 13.84
N GLY A 212 -10.21 -13.46 13.61
CA GLY A 212 -11.33 -13.97 14.41
C GLY A 212 -12.51 -13.00 14.37
N ALA A 213 -12.88 -12.45 15.55
CA ALA A 213 -13.91 -11.42 15.69
C ALA A 213 -13.35 -10.00 15.87
N GLU A 214 -12.03 -9.81 15.85
CA GLU A 214 -11.39 -8.51 16.06
C GLU A 214 -11.53 -7.62 14.81
N PRO A 215 -11.73 -6.29 14.98
CA PRO A 215 -11.82 -5.34 13.87
C PRO A 215 -10.52 -5.29 13.07
N PHE A 216 -10.66 -5.06 11.76
CA PHE A 216 -9.51 -5.06 10.88
C PHE A 216 -9.65 -4.12 9.67
N ILE A 217 -8.49 -3.77 9.11
CA ILE A 217 -8.33 -3.04 7.85
C ILE A 217 -7.52 -3.91 6.90
N VAL A 218 -7.94 -3.98 5.63
CA VAL A 218 -7.15 -4.51 4.51
C VAL A 218 -6.97 -3.39 3.51
N CYS A 219 -5.73 -3.03 3.18
CA CYS A 219 -5.45 -1.92 2.27
C CYS A 219 -4.30 -2.24 1.32
N GLY A 220 -4.15 -1.40 0.30
CA GLY A 220 -3.05 -1.49 -0.64
C GLY A 220 -3.44 -1.27 -2.09
N ASP A 221 -2.51 -1.60 -2.98
CA ASP A 221 -2.72 -1.64 -4.42
C ASP A 221 -3.17 -3.05 -4.85
N PHE A 222 -4.45 -3.16 -5.18
CA PHE A 222 -5.04 -4.44 -5.60
C PHE A 222 -4.91 -4.69 -7.11
N ASN A 223 -4.42 -3.72 -7.86
CA ASN A 223 -4.39 -3.77 -9.32
C ASN A 223 -5.74 -4.21 -9.91
N SER A 224 -6.84 -3.79 -9.28
CA SER A 224 -8.20 -4.23 -9.63
C SER A 224 -9.23 -3.14 -9.38
N PRO A 225 -10.06 -2.80 -10.38
CA PRO A 225 -11.11 -1.81 -10.21
C PRO A 225 -12.31 -2.36 -9.44
N PRO A 226 -13.18 -1.47 -8.90
CA PRO A 226 -14.49 -1.84 -8.40
C PRO A 226 -15.28 -2.67 -9.43
N GLY A 227 -16.09 -3.62 -8.95
CA GLY A 227 -16.86 -4.52 -9.79
C GLY A 227 -16.07 -5.67 -10.45
N SER A 228 -14.73 -5.70 -10.33
CA SER A 228 -13.92 -6.82 -10.81
C SER A 228 -14.11 -8.08 -9.94
N PRO A 229 -13.77 -9.29 -10.45
CA PRO A 229 -13.81 -10.51 -9.64
C PRO A 229 -12.97 -10.42 -8.36
N VAL A 230 -11.83 -9.73 -8.36
CA VAL A 230 -11.00 -9.49 -7.18
C VAL A 230 -11.75 -8.65 -6.15
N TYR A 231 -12.31 -7.52 -6.57
CA TYR A 231 -13.06 -6.62 -5.70
C TYR A 231 -14.29 -7.32 -5.10
N ARG A 232 -15.09 -7.99 -5.96
CA ARG A 232 -16.28 -8.76 -5.52
C ARG A 232 -15.93 -9.90 -4.56
N HIS A 233 -14.78 -10.55 -4.74
CA HIS A 233 -14.37 -11.60 -3.80
C HIS A 233 -14.16 -11.05 -2.39
N LEU A 234 -13.62 -9.84 -2.24
CA LEU A 234 -13.47 -9.20 -0.93
C LEU A 234 -14.81 -8.71 -0.37
N THR A 235 -15.63 -8.07 -1.18
CA THR A 235 -16.88 -7.45 -0.72
C THR A 235 -18.00 -8.48 -0.56
N GLU A 236 -18.34 -9.23 -1.61
CA GLU A 236 -19.44 -10.20 -1.60
C GLU A 236 -19.03 -11.55 -1.01
N GLY A 237 -17.81 -12.00 -1.32
CA GLY A 237 -17.31 -13.31 -0.88
C GLY A 237 -16.80 -13.34 0.54
N ALA A 238 -16.05 -12.32 0.96
CA ALA A 238 -15.45 -12.24 2.29
C ALA A 238 -16.16 -11.23 3.22
N GLY A 239 -17.15 -10.50 2.72
CA GLY A 239 -17.98 -9.58 3.53
C GLY A 239 -17.25 -8.32 4.00
N LEU A 240 -16.18 -7.90 3.32
CA LEU A 240 -15.45 -6.69 3.66
C LEU A 240 -16.20 -5.46 3.12
N VAL A 241 -16.14 -4.37 3.85
CA VAL A 241 -16.77 -3.10 3.49
C VAL A 241 -15.72 -2.14 2.95
N GLY A 242 -15.86 -1.74 1.68
CA GLY A 242 -14.98 -0.76 1.04
C GLY A 242 -15.25 0.65 1.53
N ALA A 243 -14.24 1.38 2.00
CA ALA A 243 -14.38 2.72 2.56
C ALA A 243 -15.06 3.70 1.59
N GLN A 244 -14.61 3.76 0.34
CA GLN A 244 -15.15 4.69 -0.64
C GLN A 244 -16.59 4.37 -1.05
N ALA A 245 -16.94 3.05 -1.11
CA ALA A 245 -18.29 2.62 -1.41
C ALA A 245 -19.25 2.90 -0.25
N GLU A 246 -18.84 2.61 1.01
CA GLU A 246 -19.65 2.90 2.20
C GLU A 246 -19.94 4.40 2.35
N LEU A 247 -18.95 5.24 2.04
CA LEU A 247 -19.06 6.69 2.12
C LEU A 247 -19.68 7.35 0.86
N GLY A 248 -20.13 6.55 -0.09
CA GLY A 248 -20.83 7.02 -1.29
C GLY A 248 -19.94 7.78 -2.29
N GLN A 249 -18.61 7.63 -2.21
CA GLN A 249 -17.71 8.27 -3.16
C GLN A 249 -17.62 7.51 -4.49
N ILE A 250 -17.88 6.21 -4.47
CA ILE A 250 -17.89 5.36 -5.65
C ILE A 250 -19.10 4.41 -5.62
N ASP A 251 -19.55 4.04 -6.81
CA ASP A 251 -20.35 2.83 -6.98
C ASP A 251 -19.41 1.62 -7.03
N GLY A 252 -19.49 0.74 -6.04
CA GLY A 252 -18.67 -0.46 -5.92
C GLY A 252 -18.78 -1.43 -7.10
N THR A 253 -19.68 -1.19 -8.04
CA THR A 253 -19.85 -1.96 -9.27
C THR A 253 -19.21 -1.31 -10.50
N SER A 254 -18.88 -0.03 -10.45
CA SER A 254 -18.36 0.73 -11.59
C SER A 254 -16.83 0.75 -11.65
N PRO A 255 -16.19 0.21 -12.72
CA PRO A 255 -14.74 0.23 -12.87
C PRO A 255 -14.15 1.62 -13.18
N ARG A 256 -14.97 2.61 -13.49
CA ARG A 256 -14.54 3.98 -13.83
C ARG A 256 -14.64 4.97 -12.68
N ALA A 257 -15.05 4.49 -11.52
CA ALA A 257 -15.17 5.33 -10.35
C ALA A 257 -13.79 5.83 -9.89
N PHE A 258 -13.71 7.07 -9.49
CA PHE A 258 -12.65 7.74 -8.75
C PHE A 258 -11.23 7.19 -9.02
N PRO A 259 -10.47 7.64 -10.02
CA PRO A 259 -9.17 7.09 -10.34
C PRO A 259 -8.16 7.30 -9.20
N THR A 260 -7.48 6.24 -8.79
CA THR A 260 -6.41 6.28 -7.80
C THR A 260 -5.02 6.19 -8.45
N ALA A 261 -4.97 5.70 -9.69
CA ALA A 261 -3.73 5.52 -10.44
C ALA A 261 -3.86 6.01 -11.89
N GLY A 262 -2.72 6.38 -12.49
CA GLY A 262 -2.66 6.82 -13.87
C GLY A 262 -1.39 6.40 -14.59
N PHE A 263 -1.55 5.89 -15.81
CA PHE A 263 -0.45 5.59 -16.71
C PHE A 263 -0.73 6.18 -18.09
N LEU A 264 0.10 7.10 -18.56
CA LEU A 264 -0.12 7.89 -19.78
C LEU A 264 -1.50 8.58 -19.73
N ARG A 265 -2.44 8.16 -20.62
CA ARG A 265 -3.82 8.66 -20.65
C ARG A 265 -4.82 7.78 -19.89
N LEU A 266 -4.37 6.61 -19.42
CA LEU A 266 -5.22 5.71 -18.63
C LEU A 266 -5.41 6.27 -17.22
N ARG A 267 -6.62 6.15 -16.72
CA ARG A 267 -7.00 6.48 -15.34
C ARG A 267 -7.76 5.30 -14.78
N MET A 268 -7.32 4.79 -13.64
CA MET A 268 -7.83 3.54 -13.07
C MET A 268 -8.00 3.68 -11.56
N HIS A 269 -8.98 2.99 -11.03
CA HIS A 269 -9.18 2.83 -9.60
C HIS A 269 -8.58 1.48 -9.19
N LEU A 270 -7.41 1.47 -8.57
CA LEU A 270 -6.64 0.25 -8.28
C LEU A 270 -6.35 0.06 -6.80
N ASP A 271 -6.34 1.15 -6.04
CA ASP A 271 -6.04 1.15 -4.61
C ASP A 271 -7.33 1.13 -3.80
N HIS A 272 -7.35 0.36 -2.72
CA HIS A 272 -8.54 0.21 -1.89
C HIS A 272 -8.22 0.20 -0.40
N LEU A 273 -9.24 0.61 0.39
CA LEU A 273 -9.32 0.46 1.83
C LEU A 273 -10.59 -0.34 2.14
N PHE A 274 -10.42 -1.50 2.77
CA PHE A 274 -11.53 -2.35 3.24
C PHE A 274 -11.46 -2.49 4.75
N GLY A 275 -12.63 -2.60 5.39
CA GLY A 275 -12.77 -2.88 6.80
C GLY A 275 -13.71 -4.04 7.08
N GLY A 276 -13.63 -4.58 8.28
CA GLY A 276 -14.54 -5.63 8.74
C GLY A 276 -14.68 -5.70 10.25
N ASN A 277 -15.55 -6.63 10.72
CA ASN A 277 -15.83 -6.87 12.12
C ASN A 277 -16.27 -5.61 12.90
N GLY A 278 -17.22 -4.87 12.33
CA GLY A 278 -17.83 -3.70 12.99
C GLY A 278 -17.00 -2.41 12.91
N LEU A 279 -15.87 -2.40 12.19
CA LEU A 279 -15.16 -1.17 11.87
C LEU A 279 -16.06 -0.24 11.06
N GLN A 280 -16.11 1.05 11.39
CA GLN A 280 -16.92 2.04 10.72
C GLN A 280 -16.04 3.10 10.03
N TRP A 281 -16.26 3.32 8.75
CA TRP A 281 -15.65 4.43 8.04
C TRP A 281 -16.39 5.72 8.35
N VAL A 282 -15.67 6.81 8.59
CA VAL A 282 -16.23 8.11 9.01
C VAL A 282 -16.15 9.13 7.88
N ASP A 283 -14.99 9.24 7.28
CA ASP A 283 -14.75 10.13 6.14
C ASP A 283 -13.48 9.73 5.39
N MET A 284 -13.30 10.33 4.21
CA MET A 284 -12.08 10.23 3.40
C MET A 284 -11.55 11.61 3.02
N LYS A 285 -11.58 12.55 3.97
CA LYS A 285 -11.03 13.89 3.76
C LYS A 285 -9.54 13.85 3.44
N GLY A 286 -9.13 14.52 2.36
CA GLY A 286 -7.76 14.52 1.86
C GLY A 286 -7.49 13.45 0.80
N THR A 287 -8.44 12.52 0.54
CA THR A 287 -8.39 11.65 -0.63
C THR A 287 -8.91 12.40 -1.84
N LEU A 288 -8.07 12.57 -2.86
CA LEU A 288 -8.40 13.24 -4.11
C LEU A 288 -8.12 12.29 -5.29
N PRO A 289 -8.86 12.41 -6.41
CA PRO A 289 -8.64 11.54 -7.56
C PRO A 289 -7.28 11.79 -8.21
N PHE A 290 -6.74 10.77 -8.88
CA PHE A 290 -5.48 10.89 -9.62
C PHE A 290 -5.56 11.98 -10.70
N GLY A 291 -4.59 12.89 -10.68
CA GLY A 291 -4.51 14.01 -11.59
C GLY A 291 -5.10 15.32 -11.04
N ASP A 292 -5.63 15.31 -9.83
CA ASP A 292 -6.08 16.53 -9.15
C ASP A 292 -4.85 17.36 -8.72
N GLU A 293 -4.69 18.54 -9.33
CA GLU A 293 -3.56 19.44 -9.09
C GLU A 293 -3.59 20.12 -7.71
N SER A 294 -4.75 20.14 -7.06
CA SER A 294 -4.88 20.70 -5.70
C SER A 294 -4.33 19.78 -4.62
N SER A 295 -4.06 18.51 -4.96
CA SER A 295 -3.50 17.54 -4.03
C SER A 295 -2.03 17.79 -3.72
N PRO A 296 -1.60 17.78 -2.45
CA PRO A 296 -0.18 17.83 -2.09
C PRO A 296 0.61 16.62 -2.63
N PHE A 297 -0.08 15.54 -3.05
CA PHE A 297 0.51 14.36 -3.64
C PHE A 297 0.59 14.39 -5.17
N HIS A 298 0.10 15.47 -5.82
CA HIS A 298 0.15 15.57 -7.27
C HIS A 298 1.60 15.43 -7.81
N GLY A 299 1.79 14.54 -8.79
CA GLY A 299 3.11 14.30 -9.42
C GLY A 299 4.15 13.60 -8.54
N ARG A 300 3.78 13.07 -7.36
CA ARG A 300 4.72 12.37 -6.45
C ARG A 300 4.86 10.88 -6.78
N SER A 301 3.81 10.27 -7.30
CA SER A 301 3.73 8.89 -7.77
C SER A 301 2.79 8.81 -8.97
N ASP A 302 2.72 7.67 -9.64
CA ASP A 302 1.64 7.33 -10.58
C ASP A 302 0.39 6.79 -9.87
N HIS A 303 0.39 6.80 -8.54
CA HIS A 303 -0.78 6.59 -7.69
C HIS A 303 -1.05 7.83 -6.83
N MET A 304 -2.27 7.92 -6.30
CA MET A 304 -2.67 8.86 -5.25
C MET A 304 -2.95 8.10 -3.98
N PRO A 305 -2.62 8.65 -2.80
CA PRO A 305 -2.96 7.98 -1.55
C PRO A 305 -4.46 7.96 -1.31
N LEU A 306 -4.95 6.88 -0.72
CA LEU A 306 -6.24 6.85 -0.07
C LEU A 306 -6.06 7.15 1.42
N ILE A 307 -6.82 8.11 1.92
CA ILE A 307 -6.77 8.58 3.30
C ILE A 307 -8.18 8.47 3.88
N ALA A 308 -8.35 7.68 4.92
CA ALA A 308 -9.64 7.48 5.55
C ALA A 308 -9.59 7.64 7.06
N THR A 309 -10.66 8.17 7.63
CA THR A 309 -10.91 8.20 9.08
C THR A 309 -11.87 7.08 9.44
N LEU A 310 -11.57 6.37 10.52
CA LEU A 310 -12.37 5.24 10.99
C LEU A 310 -12.59 5.27 12.50
N LYS A 311 -13.63 4.54 12.94
CA LYS A 311 -13.90 4.20 14.34
C LYS A 311 -13.74 2.70 14.52
N VAL A 312 -13.04 2.33 15.59
CA VAL A 312 -12.94 0.94 16.05
C VAL A 312 -14.04 0.72 17.09
N PRO A 313 -14.87 -0.34 16.93
CA PRO A 313 -16.04 -0.61 17.77
C PRO A 313 -15.73 -0.78 19.24
#